data_2b3a782f466970b226812e53bbda77fa
#
_entry.id   2b3a782f466970b226812e53bbda77fa
#
_cell.length_a   1.000
_cell.length_b   1.000
_cell.length_c   1.000
_cell.angle_alpha   90.00
_cell.angle_beta   90.00
_cell.angle_gamma   90.00
#
_symmetry.space_group_name_H-M   'P 1'
#
loop_
_entity.id
_entity.type
_entity.pdbx_description
1 polymer ?
#
loop_
_entity_poly.entity_id
_entity_poly.type
_entity_poly.pdbx_seq_one_letter_code
_entity_poly.pdbx_strand_id
1 'polypeptide(L)'
;MSAPTTTADPEAMTHRQILEALSGLLLVLFISMTSATIVATALPRIIGSLNGSQTQYTWVVTATLLTATATTPIWGRLADLYNKKTLVQIAIVLFVVGSLLSGAAHSAEQLIAARAFQGLGVGGLQALVQVVIAAMIPPRERGRYNGYLGAVMAVATVGGPLLGGLIVDTSWLGWRWCFFIGAPIAVVALIVLQKTLHLATIRRDNVKIDYAGATLIAVGVSILLIWVSFVDSSFAWISGQTFAMVGAGLALLAIAVWVESR
;
A
#
# COMPACT_ATOMS: atom_id res chain seq x y z
N MET A 1 35.31 40.31 -12.28
CA MET A 1 34.75 39.18 -11.50
C MET A 1 33.24 39.19 -11.71
N SER A 2 32.75 38.44 -12.68
CA SER A 2 31.31 38.33 -12.97
C SER A 2 30.75 37.30 -12.05
N ALA A 3 29.71 37.63 -11.26
CA ALA A 3 28.99 36.71 -10.41
C ALA A 3 28.33 35.61 -11.29
N PRO A 4 28.35 34.34 -10.86
CA PRO A 4 27.64 33.30 -11.58
C PRO A 4 26.15 33.57 -11.46
N THR A 5 25.51 33.90 -12.59
CA THR A 5 24.06 33.86 -12.71
C THR A 5 23.61 32.44 -12.47
N THR A 6 23.01 32.20 -11.30
CA THR A 6 22.32 30.94 -10.98
C THR A 6 21.11 30.87 -11.93
N THR A 7 21.29 30.21 -13.06
CA THR A 7 20.15 29.79 -13.89
C THR A 7 19.35 28.79 -13.09
N ALA A 8 18.21 29.23 -12.59
CA ALA A 8 17.23 28.34 -11.99
C ALA A 8 16.92 27.22 -13.01
N ASP A 9 17.05 25.98 -12.58
CA ASP A 9 16.76 24.80 -13.40
C ASP A 9 15.29 24.91 -13.85
N PRO A 10 14.98 25.02 -15.17
CA PRO A 10 13.61 25.28 -15.64
C PRO A 10 12.60 24.19 -15.29
N GLU A 11 13.07 23.04 -14.78
CA GLU A 11 12.25 21.90 -14.42
C GLU A 11 11.98 21.76 -12.90
N ALA A 12 12.53 22.62 -12.05
CA ALA A 12 12.30 22.54 -10.61
C ALA A 12 10.88 22.98 -10.26
N MET A 13 10.08 22.07 -9.72
CA MET A 13 8.72 22.39 -9.24
C MET A 13 8.79 23.47 -8.15
N THR A 14 7.90 24.46 -8.22
CA THR A 14 7.77 25.46 -7.16
C THR A 14 7.25 24.81 -5.87
N HIS A 15 7.57 25.43 -4.74
CA HIS A 15 7.10 24.95 -3.43
C HIS A 15 5.57 24.74 -3.38
N ARG A 16 4.81 25.62 -4.04
CA ARG A 16 3.35 25.51 -4.14
C ARG A 16 2.93 24.29 -4.95
N GLN A 17 3.55 24.03 -6.07
CA GLN A 17 3.29 22.84 -6.90
C GLN A 17 3.63 21.54 -6.15
N ILE A 18 4.73 21.55 -5.40
CA ILE A 18 5.09 20.41 -4.52
C ILE A 18 4.00 20.16 -3.47
N LEU A 19 3.51 21.20 -2.79
CA LEU A 19 2.45 21.07 -1.78
C LEU A 19 1.12 20.60 -2.40
N GLU A 20 0.76 21.08 -3.57
CA GLU A 20 -0.44 20.68 -4.29
C GLU A 20 -0.37 19.19 -4.68
N ALA A 21 0.74 18.73 -5.25
CA ALA A 21 0.95 17.31 -5.58
C ALA A 21 1.03 16.44 -4.32
N LEU A 22 1.74 16.93 -3.29
CA LEU A 22 1.87 16.24 -2.01
C LEU A 22 0.51 16.04 -1.34
N SER A 23 -0.40 17.03 -1.41
CA SER A 23 -1.74 16.89 -0.82
C SER A 23 -2.52 15.71 -1.39
N GLY A 24 -2.45 15.49 -2.70
CA GLY A 24 -3.04 14.32 -3.36
C GLY A 24 -2.41 13.01 -2.91
N LEU A 25 -1.08 12.95 -2.80
CA LEU A 25 -0.36 11.79 -2.30
C LEU A 25 -0.68 11.49 -0.82
N LEU A 26 -0.78 12.53 0.01
CA LEU A 26 -1.15 12.40 1.41
C LEU A 26 -2.59 11.89 1.58
N LEU A 27 -3.54 12.34 0.74
CA LEU A 27 -4.90 11.81 0.74
C LEU A 27 -4.94 10.33 0.37
N VAL A 28 -4.16 9.91 -0.63
CA VAL A 28 -4.05 8.50 -1.03
C VAL A 28 -3.48 7.66 0.11
N LEU A 29 -2.41 8.13 0.75
CA LEU A 29 -1.80 7.44 1.88
C LEU A 29 -2.76 7.36 3.07
N PHE A 30 -3.42 8.47 3.39
CA PHE A 30 -4.43 8.55 4.44
C PHE A 30 -5.52 7.50 4.28
N ILE A 31 -6.11 7.41 3.08
CA ILE A 31 -7.17 6.45 2.80
C ILE A 31 -6.68 5.02 2.88
N SER A 32 -5.52 4.72 2.31
CA SER A 32 -4.96 3.38 2.33
C SER A 32 -4.74 2.90 3.78
N MET A 33 -4.18 3.76 4.63
CA MET A 33 -3.93 3.47 6.05
C MET A 33 -5.24 3.39 6.86
N THR A 34 -6.13 4.37 6.67
CA THR A 34 -7.42 4.42 7.37
C THR A 34 -8.28 3.21 7.01
N SER A 35 -8.32 2.80 5.73
CA SER A 35 -9.05 1.61 5.30
C SER A 35 -8.58 0.34 6.03
N ALA A 36 -7.28 0.17 6.22
CA ALA A 36 -6.73 -0.98 6.94
C ALA A 36 -7.16 -0.99 8.41
N THR A 37 -7.11 0.16 9.09
CA THR A 37 -7.47 0.28 10.52
C THR A 37 -8.97 0.23 10.76
N ILE A 38 -9.80 0.81 9.87
CA ILE A 38 -11.26 0.68 9.89
C ILE A 38 -11.66 -0.80 9.81
N VAL A 39 -11.12 -1.52 8.81
CA VAL A 39 -11.45 -2.92 8.60
C VAL A 39 -11.01 -3.78 9.78
N ALA A 40 -9.82 -3.56 10.34
CA ALA A 40 -9.35 -4.31 11.51
C ALA A 40 -10.31 -4.17 12.72
N THR A 41 -10.86 -2.97 12.94
CA THR A 41 -11.82 -2.71 14.00
C THR A 41 -13.20 -3.34 13.74
N ALA A 42 -13.66 -3.28 12.49
CA ALA A 42 -14.96 -3.78 12.07
C ALA A 42 -14.98 -5.31 11.86
N LEU A 43 -13.81 -5.95 11.74
CA LEU A 43 -13.65 -7.32 11.27
C LEU A 43 -14.44 -8.38 12.09
N PRO A 44 -14.54 -8.31 13.44
CA PRO A 44 -15.36 -9.26 14.18
C PRO A 44 -16.83 -9.27 13.73
N ARG A 45 -17.41 -8.09 13.51
CA ARG A 45 -18.79 -7.96 13.01
C ARG A 45 -18.93 -8.36 11.55
N ILE A 46 -17.96 -8.05 10.72
CA ILE A 46 -17.93 -8.43 9.29
C ILE A 46 -17.97 -9.94 9.18
N ILE A 47 -17.06 -10.64 9.84
CA ILE A 47 -16.95 -12.11 9.79
C ILE A 47 -18.19 -12.76 10.42
N GLY A 48 -18.68 -12.24 11.54
CA GLY A 48 -19.93 -12.73 12.15
C GLY A 48 -21.13 -12.61 11.21
N SER A 49 -21.25 -11.50 10.47
CA SER A 49 -22.35 -11.29 9.51
C SER A 49 -22.27 -12.18 8.27
N LEU A 50 -21.07 -12.63 7.92
CA LEU A 50 -20.82 -13.54 6.80
C LEU A 50 -20.78 -15.02 7.23
N ASN A 51 -21.06 -15.33 8.50
CA ASN A 51 -20.94 -16.67 9.11
C ASN A 51 -19.55 -17.30 8.86
N GLY A 52 -18.51 -16.46 8.87
CA GLY A 52 -17.15 -16.88 8.58
C GLY A 52 -16.45 -17.50 9.80
N SER A 53 -15.45 -18.33 9.52
CA SER A 53 -14.61 -18.98 10.53
C SER A 53 -13.48 -18.07 11.05
N GLN A 54 -12.85 -18.48 12.17
CA GLN A 54 -11.66 -17.81 12.70
C GLN A 54 -10.50 -17.81 11.70
N THR A 55 -10.34 -18.86 10.93
CA THR A 55 -9.34 -18.93 9.86
C THR A 55 -9.62 -17.90 8.77
N GLN A 56 -10.88 -17.75 8.36
CA GLN A 56 -11.27 -16.73 7.37
C GLN A 56 -11.08 -15.30 7.91
N TYR A 57 -11.33 -15.07 9.20
CA TYR A 57 -11.01 -13.81 9.88
C TYR A 57 -9.53 -13.42 9.65
N THR A 58 -8.63 -14.35 9.92
CA THR A 58 -7.19 -14.13 9.71
C THR A 58 -6.87 -13.89 8.24
N TRP A 59 -7.47 -14.67 7.32
CA TRP A 59 -7.24 -14.52 5.90
C TRP A 59 -7.68 -13.17 5.31
N VAL A 60 -8.73 -12.53 5.83
CA VAL A 60 -9.18 -11.21 5.34
C VAL A 60 -8.08 -10.15 5.50
N VAL A 61 -7.33 -10.20 6.59
CA VAL A 61 -6.19 -9.27 6.83
C VAL A 61 -4.96 -9.74 6.06
N THR A 62 -4.61 -11.02 6.21
CA THR A 62 -3.39 -11.61 5.64
C THR A 62 -3.37 -11.52 4.12
N ALA A 63 -4.50 -11.77 3.44
CA ALA A 63 -4.57 -11.69 1.98
C ALA A 63 -4.19 -10.30 1.45
N THR A 64 -4.65 -9.23 2.10
CA THR A 64 -4.29 -7.87 1.71
C THR A 64 -2.81 -7.57 1.96
N LEU A 65 -2.31 -7.93 3.15
CA LEU A 65 -0.90 -7.72 3.49
C LEU A 65 0.03 -8.51 2.56
N LEU A 66 -0.33 -9.76 2.28
CA LEU A 66 0.42 -10.64 1.39
C LEU A 66 0.56 -10.06 0.00
N THR A 67 -0.55 -9.70 -0.63
CA THR A 67 -0.54 -9.14 -1.98
C THR A 67 0.09 -7.75 -2.02
N ALA A 68 -0.11 -6.91 -1.01
CA ALA A 68 0.54 -5.61 -0.91
C ALA A 68 2.06 -5.77 -0.84
N THR A 69 2.55 -6.63 0.06
CA THR A 69 3.99 -6.83 0.26
C THR A 69 4.64 -7.48 -0.96
N ALA A 70 4.00 -8.49 -1.54
CA ALA A 70 4.50 -9.17 -2.73
C ALA A 70 4.60 -8.24 -3.95
N THR A 71 3.69 -7.27 -4.08
CA THR A 71 3.66 -6.37 -5.25
C THR A 71 4.44 -5.08 -5.05
N THR A 72 4.78 -4.68 -3.82
CA THR A 72 5.56 -3.47 -3.52
C THR A 72 6.87 -3.37 -4.33
N PRO A 73 7.72 -4.39 -4.40
CA PRO A 73 8.94 -4.34 -5.23
C PRO A 73 8.63 -4.21 -6.72
N ILE A 74 7.54 -4.83 -7.18
CA ILE A 74 7.11 -4.76 -8.59
C ILE A 74 6.72 -3.33 -8.94
N TRP A 75 5.95 -2.65 -8.10
CA TRP A 75 5.57 -1.26 -8.29
C TRP A 75 6.77 -0.31 -8.29
N GLY A 76 7.75 -0.56 -7.42
CA GLY A 76 9.01 0.18 -7.40
C GLY A 76 9.73 0.10 -8.73
N ARG A 77 9.88 -1.10 -9.27
CA ARG A 77 10.52 -1.34 -10.58
C ARG A 77 9.72 -0.75 -11.75
N LEU A 78 8.40 -0.88 -11.73
CA LEU A 78 7.55 -0.25 -12.75
C LEU A 78 7.71 1.28 -12.75
N ALA A 79 7.95 1.89 -11.60
CA ALA A 79 8.17 3.33 -11.49
C ALA A 79 9.48 3.82 -12.14
N ASP A 80 10.45 2.94 -12.34
CA ASP A 80 11.68 3.24 -13.09
C ASP A 80 11.46 3.22 -14.62
N LEU A 81 10.46 2.44 -15.09
CA LEU A 81 10.18 2.21 -16.51
C LEU A 81 9.05 3.06 -17.08
N TYR A 82 8.05 3.31 -16.26
CA TYR A 82 6.80 3.95 -16.69
C TYR A 82 6.56 5.29 -16.00
N ASN A 83 5.62 6.04 -16.54
CA ASN A 83 5.21 7.31 -15.95
C ASN A 83 4.64 7.10 -14.54
N LYS A 84 5.29 7.70 -13.54
CA LYS A 84 4.93 7.58 -12.11
C LYS A 84 3.50 8.04 -11.83
N LYS A 85 3.03 9.09 -12.52
CA LYS A 85 1.65 9.59 -12.40
C LYS A 85 0.65 8.52 -12.81
N THR A 86 0.84 7.91 -13.97
CA THR A 86 -0.04 6.85 -14.48
C THR A 86 -0.06 5.64 -13.53
N LEU A 87 1.10 5.25 -13.01
CA LEU A 87 1.20 4.14 -12.07
C LEU A 87 0.43 4.41 -10.77
N VAL A 88 0.58 5.61 -10.19
CA VAL A 88 -0.20 6.01 -9.00
C VAL A 88 -1.70 5.96 -9.28
N GLN A 89 -2.13 6.44 -10.43
CA GLN A 89 -3.55 6.39 -10.82
C GLN A 89 -4.07 4.96 -10.96
N ILE A 90 -3.30 4.06 -11.59
CA ILE A 90 -3.64 2.63 -11.68
C ILE A 90 -3.73 2.02 -10.27
N ALA A 91 -2.79 2.30 -9.38
CA ALA A 91 -2.81 1.80 -8.01
C ALA A 91 -4.05 2.31 -7.23
N ILE A 92 -4.45 3.59 -7.41
CA ILE A 92 -5.69 4.13 -6.82
C ILE A 92 -6.91 3.39 -7.38
N VAL A 93 -6.99 3.18 -8.69
CA VAL A 93 -8.11 2.47 -9.31
C VAL A 93 -8.21 1.04 -8.79
N LEU A 94 -7.09 0.30 -8.72
CA LEU A 94 -7.07 -1.04 -8.14
C LEU A 94 -7.54 -1.05 -6.68
N PHE A 95 -7.09 -0.09 -5.88
CA PHE A 95 -7.52 0.07 -4.49
C PHE A 95 -9.04 0.32 -4.40
N VAL A 96 -9.57 1.25 -5.19
CA VAL A 96 -11.00 1.59 -5.19
C VAL A 96 -11.85 0.41 -5.64
N VAL A 97 -11.49 -0.23 -6.75
CA VAL A 97 -12.21 -1.40 -7.25
C VAL A 97 -12.20 -2.53 -6.21
N GLY A 98 -11.04 -2.83 -5.62
CA GLY A 98 -10.93 -3.83 -4.56
C GLY A 98 -11.75 -3.46 -3.31
N SER A 99 -11.81 -2.18 -2.97
CA SER A 99 -12.65 -1.66 -1.88
C SER A 99 -14.14 -1.87 -2.16
N LEU A 100 -14.60 -1.49 -3.35
CA LEU A 100 -16.00 -1.68 -3.78
C LEU A 100 -16.37 -3.17 -3.81
N LEU A 101 -15.51 -4.03 -4.34
CA LEU A 101 -15.71 -5.48 -4.34
C LEU A 101 -15.77 -6.04 -2.92
N SER A 102 -14.93 -5.55 -2.00
CA SER A 102 -14.95 -5.95 -0.60
C SER A 102 -16.28 -5.57 0.08
N GLY A 103 -16.78 -4.37 -0.16
CA GLY A 103 -18.08 -3.92 0.35
C GLY A 103 -19.27 -4.65 -0.26
N ALA A 104 -19.14 -5.16 -1.49
CA ALA A 104 -20.16 -5.94 -2.19
C ALA A 104 -20.12 -7.44 -1.87
N ALA A 105 -19.16 -7.92 -1.09
CA ALA A 105 -19.01 -9.34 -0.78
C ALA A 105 -20.21 -9.92 0.00
N HIS A 106 -20.60 -11.14 -0.35
CA HIS A 106 -21.71 -11.88 0.26
C HIS A 106 -21.23 -13.13 1.00
N SER A 107 -19.95 -13.51 0.86
CA SER A 107 -19.31 -14.58 1.63
C SER A 107 -17.91 -14.17 2.07
N ALA A 108 -17.37 -14.88 3.07
CA ALA A 108 -16.02 -14.62 3.57
C ALA A 108 -14.96 -14.90 2.50
N GLU A 109 -15.14 -15.89 1.63
CA GLU A 109 -14.23 -16.20 0.52
C GLU A 109 -14.20 -15.06 -0.51
N GLN A 110 -15.37 -14.51 -0.87
CA GLN A 110 -15.44 -13.36 -1.77
C GLN A 110 -14.75 -12.15 -1.17
N LEU A 111 -14.93 -11.92 0.14
CA LEU A 111 -14.25 -10.86 0.84
C LEU A 111 -12.74 -11.06 0.82
N ILE A 112 -12.24 -12.26 1.11
CA ILE A 112 -10.80 -12.58 1.07
C ILE A 112 -10.23 -12.32 -0.33
N ALA A 113 -10.90 -12.78 -1.38
CA ALA A 113 -10.47 -12.56 -2.76
C ALA A 113 -10.45 -11.06 -3.13
N ALA A 114 -11.49 -10.31 -2.76
CA ALA A 114 -11.55 -8.87 -2.96
C ALA A 114 -10.46 -8.12 -2.19
N ARG A 115 -10.14 -8.56 -0.97
CA ARG A 115 -9.05 -8.02 -0.14
C ARG A 115 -7.68 -8.33 -0.73
N ALA A 116 -7.48 -9.52 -1.29
CA ALA A 116 -6.25 -9.83 -2.04
C ALA A 116 -6.10 -8.90 -3.26
N PHE A 117 -7.17 -8.68 -4.01
CA PHE A 117 -7.16 -7.75 -5.14
C PHE A 117 -6.89 -6.30 -4.70
N GLN A 118 -7.52 -5.84 -3.61
CA GLN A 118 -7.27 -4.51 -3.04
C GLN A 118 -5.82 -4.33 -2.63
N GLY A 119 -5.18 -5.38 -2.10
CA GLY A 119 -3.78 -5.40 -1.70
C GLY A 119 -2.81 -5.06 -2.84
N LEU A 120 -3.14 -5.41 -4.09
CA LEU A 120 -2.35 -5.00 -5.27
C LEU A 120 -2.26 -3.47 -5.36
N GLY A 121 -3.39 -2.78 -5.15
CA GLY A 121 -3.45 -1.32 -5.11
C GLY A 121 -2.72 -0.75 -3.89
N VAL A 122 -2.92 -1.31 -2.70
CA VAL A 122 -2.26 -0.87 -1.45
C VAL A 122 -0.74 -0.92 -1.58
N GLY A 123 -0.17 -2.01 -2.08
CA GLY A 123 1.27 -2.16 -2.32
C GLY A 123 1.79 -1.10 -3.29
N GLY A 124 1.02 -0.82 -4.36
CA GLY A 124 1.33 0.25 -5.32
C GLY A 124 1.33 1.63 -4.67
N LEU A 125 0.30 1.95 -3.88
CA LEU A 125 0.20 3.25 -3.23
C LEU A 125 1.34 3.48 -2.24
N GLN A 126 1.70 2.49 -1.43
CA GLN A 126 2.79 2.59 -0.47
C GLN A 126 4.16 2.80 -1.16
N ALA A 127 4.46 2.02 -2.20
CA ALA A 127 5.70 2.14 -2.95
C ALA A 127 5.77 3.46 -3.72
N LEU A 128 4.73 3.77 -4.51
CA LEU A 128 4.74 4.88 -5.45
C LEU A 128 4.68 6.25 -4.75
N VAL A 129 4.01 6.39 -3.62
CA VAL A 129 4.02 7.63 -2.84
C VAL A 129 5.45 8.00 -2.46
N GLN A 130 6.24 7.04 -1.96
CA GLN A 130 7.64 7.28 -1.60
C GLN A 130 8.51 7.61 -2.83
N VAL A 131 8.32 6.88 -3.92
CA VAL A 131 9.05 7.12 -5.18
C VAL A 131 8.74 8.50 -5.76
N VAL A 132 7.47 8.91 -5.73
CA VAL A 132 7.05 10.23 -6.25
C VAL A 132 7.59 11.35 -5.38
N ILE A 133 7.52 11.23 -4.05
CA ILE A 133 8.10 12.20 -3.11
C ILE A 133 9.61 12.32 -3.34
N ALA A 134 10.29 11.19 -3.50
CA ALA A 134 11.74 11.18 -3.78
C ALA A 134 12.09 11.81 -5.14
N ALA A 135 11.19 11.77 -6.12
CA ALA A 135 11.38 12.41 -7.42
C ALA A 135 11.10 13.91 -7.41
N MET A 136 10.17 14.38 -6.54
CA MET A 136 9.78 15.80 -6.46
C MET A 136 10.67 16.61 -5.53
N ILE A 137 11.21 15.98 -4.46
CA ILE A 137 11.81 16.70 -3.34
C ILE A 137 13.29 16.33 -3.20
N PRO A 138 14.19 17.31 -3.25
CA PRO A 138 15.62 17.09 -3.02
C PRO A 138 15.89 16.46 -1.66
N PRO A 139 16.92 15.59 -1.52
CA PRO A 139 17.20 14.86 -0.28
C PRO A 139 17.30 15.74 0.97
N ARG A 140 17.84 16.94 0.83
CA ARG A 140 18.04 17.92 1.93
C ARG A 140 16.72 18.45 2.51
N GLU A 141 15.65 18.47 1.71
CA GLU A 141 14.36 19.03 2.11
C GLU A 141 13.34 17.96 2.53
N ARG A 142 13.61 16.68 2.24
CA ARG A 142 12.68 15.55 2.52
C ARG A 142 12.26 15.48 3.98
N GLY A 143 13.15 15.83 4.91
CA GLY A 143 12.85 15.79 6.35
C GLY A 143 11.63 16.64 6.72
N ARG A 144 11.48 17.83 6.11
CA ARG A 144 10.34 18.73 6.33
C ARG A 144 9.03 18.10 5.86
N TYR A 145 9.03 17.45 4.70
CA TYR A 145 7.84 16.85 4.10
C TYR A 145 7.49 15.49 4.73
N ASN A 146 8.47 14.77 5.26
CA ASN A 146 8.25 13.55 6.04
C ASN A 146 7.43 13.80 7.31
N GLY A 147 7.48 15.01 7.86
CA GLY A 147 6.61 15.41 8.96
C GLY A 147 5.12 15.34 8.60
N TYR A 148 4.74 15.74 7.39
CA TYR A 148 3.34 15.61 6.91
C TYR A 148 2.92 14.15 6.74
N LEU A 149 3.83 13.29 6.25
CA LEU A 149 3.59 11.84 6.16
C LEU A 149 3.34 11.24 7.54
N GLY A 150 4.19 11.57 8.50
CA GLY A 150 4.05 11.10 9.90
C GLY A 150 2.73 11.57 10.53
N ALA A 151 2.35 12.83 10.31
CA ALA A 151 1.08 13.38 10.79
C ALA A 151 -0.14 12.65 10.18
N VAL A 152 -0.12 12.41 8.87
CA VAL A 152 -1.18 11.66 8.17
C VAL A 152 -1.28 10.23 8.70
N MET A 153 -0.15 9.56 8.90
CA MET A 153 -0.12 8.20 9.46
C MET A 153 -0.68 8.17 10.89
N ALA A 154 -0.31 9.15 11.73
CA ALA A 154 -0.83 9.26 13.09
C ALA A 154 -2.34 9.46 13.11
N VAL A 155 -2.85 10.39 12.28
CA VAL A 155 -4.30 10.67 12.18
C VAL A 155 -5.05 9.45 11.63
N ALA A 156 -4.51 8.74 10.62
CA ALA A 156 -5.11 7.54 10.07
C ALA A 156 -5.17 6.39 11.09
N THR A 157 -4.11 6.23 11.88
CA THR A 157 -4.02 5.15 12.89
C THR A 157 -5.02 5.35 14.03
N VAL A 158 -5.22 6.59 14.48
CA VAL A 158 -6.19 6.92 15.55
C VAL A 158 -7.61 7.08 14.99
N GLY A 159 -7.75 7.76 13.87
CA GLY A 159 -9.04 8.05 13.24
C GLY A 159 -9.72 6.81 12.66
N GLY A 160 -8.94 5.85 12.16
CA GLY A 160 -9.49 4.63 11.57
C GLY A 160 -10.36 3.81 12.53
N PRO A 161 -9.86 3.42 13.71
CA PRO A 161 -10.67 2.70 14.70
C PRO A 161 -11.92 3.47 15.15
N LEU A 162 -11.82 4.80 15.32
CA LEU A 162 -12.95 5.64 15.66
C LEU A 162 -14.02 5.62 14.57
N LEU A 163 -13.62 5.82 13.31
CA LEU A 163 -14.53 5.73 12.16
C LEU A 163 -15.10 4.31 11.99
N GLY A 164 -14.28 3.29 12.15
CA GLY A 164 -14.70 1.89 12.05
C GLY A 164 -15.75 1.53 13.09
N GLY A 165 -15.53 1.91 14.36
CA GLY A 165 -16.49 1.72 15.44
C GLY A 165 -17.79 2.47 15.17
N LEU A 166 -17.71 3.75 14.82
CA LEU A 166 -18.87 4.58 14.52
C LEU A 166 -19.73 4.03 13.37
N ILE A 167 -19.09 3.59 12.29
CA ILE A 167 -19.78 3.00 11.13
C ILE A 167 -20.51 1.72 11.53
N VAL A 168 -19.84 0.86 12.29
CA VAL A 168 -20.37 -0.45 12.65
C VAL A 168 -21.47 -0.36 13.73
N ASP A 169 -21.39 0.63 14.62
CA ASP A 169 -22.40 0.85 15.67
C ASP A 169 -23.64 1.60 15.16
N THR A 170 -23.52 2.25 13.98
CA THR A 170 -24.65 2.95 13.37
C THR A 170 -25.54 1.97 12.59
N SER A 171 -26.74 1.72 13.10
CA SER A 171 -27.65 0.65 12.65
C SER A 171 -28.05 0.72 11.17
N TRP A 172 -28.09 1.91 10.56
CA TRP A 172 -28.48 2.13 9.16
C TRP A 172 -27.32 2.11 8.16
N LEU A 173 -26.05 2.23 8.61
CA LEU A 173 -24.87 2.18 7.74
C LEU A 173 -24.42 0.74 7.45
N GLY A 174 -24.23 -0.05 8.50
CA GLY A 174 -23.71 -1.41 8.41
C GLY A 174 -22.22 -1.47 8.01
N TRP A 175 -21.62 -2.64 8.17
CA TRP A 175 -20.18 -2.85 7.97
C TRP A 175 -19.67 -2.62 6.54
N ARG A 176 -20.54 -2.70 5.53
CA ARG A 176 -20.16 -2.48 4.13
C ARG A 176 -19.61 -1.09 3.87
N TRP A 177 -20.07 -0.10 4.63
CA TRP A 177 -19.61 1.27 4.54
C TRP A 177 -18.15 1.44 4.99
N CYS A 178 -17.60 0.51 5.77
CA CYS A 178 -16.16 0.48 6.09
C CYS A 178 -15.28 0.41 4.82
N PHE A 179 -15.81 -0.16 3.75
CA PHE A 179 -15.14 -0.24 2.46
C PHE A 179 -15.53 0.90 1.52
N PHE A 180 -16.79 1.32 1.52
CA PHE A 180 -17.28 2.33 0.58
C PHE A 180 -16.80 3.75 0.91
N ILE A 181 -16.59 4.08 2.17
CA ILE A 181 -16.22 5.44 2.60
C ILE A 181 -14.88 5.91 2.01
N GLY A 182 -13.97 5.00 1.72
CA GLY A 182 -12.68 5.30 1.10
C GLY A 182 -12.77 5.68 -0.39
N ALA A 183 -13.78 5.16 -1.11
CA ALA A 183 -13.87 5.34 -2.55
C ALA A 183 -14.06 6.82 -2.99
N PRO A 184 -14.99 7.61 -2.41
CA PRO A 184 -15.14 9.01 -2.82
C PRO A 184 -13.89 9.84 -2.53
N ILE A 185 -13.22 9.60 -1.41
CA ILE A 185 -11.99 10.33 -1.07
C ILE A 185 -10.85 9.93 -2.02
N ALA A 186 -10.75 8.64 -2.40
CA ALA A 186 -9.78 8.18 -3.40
C ALA A 186 -10.03 8.80 -4.78
N VAL A 187 -11.30 8.99 -5.16
CA VAL A 187 -11.66 9.70 -6.41
C VAL A 187 -11.22 11.17 -6.34
N VAL A 188 -11.43 11.85 -5.21
CA VAL A 188 -10.92 13.22 -5.01
C VAL A 188 -9.41 13.25 -5.14
N ALA A 189 -8.70 12.33 -4.50
CA ALA A 189 -7.24 12.23 -4.60
C ALA A 189 -6.79 11.99 -6.05
N LEU A 190 -7.50 11.14 -6.80
CA LEU A 190 -7.24 10.89 -8.22
C LEU A 190 -7.36 12.18 -9.04
N ILE A 191 -8.42 12.97 -8.83
CA ILE A 191 -8.66 14.24 -9.52
C ILE A 191 -7.57 15.26 -9.17
N VAL A 192 -7.20 15.37 -7.90
CA VAL A 192 -6.13 16.26 -7.45
C VAL A 192 -4.82 15.87 -8.14
N LEU A 193 -4.42 14.61 -8.06
CA LEU A 193 -3.19 14.13 -8.69
C LEU A 193 -3.19 14.27 -10.22
N GLN A 194 -4.35 14.09 -10.86
CA GLN A 194 -4.47 14.32 -12.29
C GLN A 194 -4.13 15.77 -12.67
N LYS A 195 -4.53 16.73 -11.84
CA LYS A 195 -4.32 18.16 -12.10
C LYS A 195 -2.96 18.67 -11.63
N THR A 196 -2.43 18.14 -10.53
CA THR A 196 -1.25 18.73 -9.85
C THR A 196 0.04 17.97 -10.09
N LEU A 197 -0.03 16.66 -10.35
CA LEU A 197 1.18 15.86 -10.51
C LEU A 197 1.70 15.95 -11.96
N HIS A 198 2.70 16.78 -12.16
CA HIS A 198 3.43 16.94 -13.42
C HIS A 198 4.89 16.54 -13.19
N LEU A 199 5.20 15.29 -13.47
CA LEU A 199 6.58 14.78 -13.41
C LEU A 199 7.08 14.48 -14.81
N ALA A 200 8.28 14.97 -15.12
CA ALA A 200 8.99 14.58 -16.34
C ALA A 200 9.19 13.05 -16.33
N THR A 201 8.83 12.41 -17.42
CA THR A 201 9.05 10.97 -17.58
C THR A 201 10.52 10.77 -17.98
N ILE A 202 11.38 10.55 -16.99
CA ILE A 202 12.78 10.16 -17.25
C ILE A 202 12.75 8.68 -17.60
N ARG A 203 12.69 8.37 -18.89
CA ARG A 203 12.79 7.00 -19.37
C ARG A 203 14.25 6.55 -19.28
N ARG A 204 14.55 5.62 -18.43
CA ARG A 204 15.87 4.98 -18.36
C ARG A 204 15.88 3.79 -19.33
N ASP A 205 16.46 3.97 -20.51
CA ASP A 205 16.42 2.96 -21.61
C ASP A 205 17.20 1.67 -21.33
N ASN A 206 17.89 1.53 -20.19
CA ASN A 206 18.74 0.36 -19.88
C ASN A 206 18.49 -0.26 -18.51
N VAL A 207 17.30 -0.14 -17.94
CA VAL A 207 16.99 -0.80 -16.66
C VAL A 207 16.63 -2.25 -16.93
N LYS A 208 17.52 -3.17 -16.61
CA LYS A 208 17.21 -4.60 -16.55
C LYS A 208 16.34 -4.84 -15.32
N ILE A 209 15.14 -5.38 -15.53
CA ILE A 209 14.27 -5.77 -14.42
C ILE A 209 14.83 -7.08 -13.84
N ASP A 210 15.26 -7.04 -12.59
CA ASP A 210 15.58 -8.25 -11.84
C ASP A 210 14.29 -8.92 -11.34
N TYR A 211 13.67 -9.70 -12.25
CA TYR A 211 12.49 -10.48 -11.90
C TYR A 211 12.80 -11.57 -10.87
N ALA A 212 14.05 -12.09 -10.86
CA ALA A 212 14.44 -13.16 -9.96
C ALA A 212 14.53 -12.65 -8.53
N GLY A 213 15.25 -11.54 -8.28
CA GLY A 213 15.34 -10.91 -6.96
C GLY A 213 13.98 -10.48 -6.43
N ALA A 214 13.16 -9.79 -7.25
CA ALA A 214 11.82 -9.38 -6.86
C ALA A 214 10.92 -10.56 -6.48
N THR A 215 10.98 -11.67 -7.25
CA THR A 215 10.20 -12.88 -6.96
C THR A 215 10.67 -13.56 -5.68
N LEU A 216 11.99 -13.69 -5.48
CA LEU A 216 12.56 -14.29 -4.28
C LEU A 216 12.16 -13.51 -3.02
N ILE A 217 12.22 -12.17 -3.06
CA ILE A 217 11.76 -11.31 -1.95
C ILE A 217 10.27 -11.50 -1.71
N ALA A 218 9.45 -11.43 -2.76
CA ALA A 218 8.00 -11.56 -2.65
C ALA A 218 7.61 -12.92 -2.05
N VAL A 219 8.17 -14.01 -2.52
CA VAL A 219 7.87 -15.36 -2.03
C VAL A 219 8.43 -15.56 -0.62
N GLY A 220 9.65 -15.13 -0.34
CA GLY A 220 10.27 -15.28 0.99
C GLY A 220 9.47 -14.52 2.07
N VAL A 221 9.12 -13.26 1.81
CA VAL A 221 8.29 -12.47 2.74
C VAL A 221 6.89 -13.04 2.86
N SER A 222 6.30 -13.55 1.75
CA SER A 222 4.98 -14.18 1.78
C SER A 222 4.93 -15.42 2.68
N ILE A 223 5.94 -16.28 2.62
CA ILE A 223 6.05 -17.46 3.49
C ILE A 223 6.13 -17.03 4.98
N LEU A 224 6.93 -16.01 5.30
CA LEU A 224 7.05 -15.50 6.66
C LEU A 224 5.75 -14.85 7.15
N LEU A 225 5.04 -14.11 6.29
CA LEU A 225 3.74 -13.51 6.63
C LEU A 225 2.67 -14.57 6.88
N ILE A 226 2.61 -15.63 6.05
CA ILE A 226 1.70 -16.75 6.27
C ILE A 226 2.07 -17.45 7.59
N TRP A 227 3.34 -17.72 7.80
CA TRP A 227 3.78 -18.34 9.05
C TRP A 227 3.34 -17.54 10.27
N VAL A 228 3.66 -16.24 10.35
CA VAL A 228 3.33 -15.41 11.53
C VAL A 228 1.82 -15.23 11.72
N SER A 229 1.03 -15.27 10.63
CA SER A 229 -0.42 -15.14 10.68
C SER A 229 -1.13 -16.39 11.23
N PHE A 230 -0.53 -17.57 11.06
CA PHE A 230 -1.16 -18.85 11.38
C PHE A 230 -0.44 -19.67 12.45
N VAL A 231 0.73 -19.23 12.91
CA VAL A 231 1.40 -19.82 14.06
C VAL A 231 0.50 -19.69 15.30
N ASP A 232 0.47 -20.71 16.13
CA ASP A 232 -0.41 -20.87 17.30
C ASP A 232 -1.88 -21.19 16.99
N SER A 233 -2.36 -20.90 15.79
CA SER A 233 -3.73 -21.25 15.37
C SER A 233 -3.79 -22.54 14.56
N SER A 234 -2.83 -22.77 13.66
CA SER A 234 -2.79 -23.93 12.75
C SER A 234 -1.60 -24.84 12.98
N PHE A 235 -0.53 -24.33 13.57
CA PHE A 235 0.69 -25.08 13.93
C PHE A 235 1.40 -24.43 15.13
N ALA A 236 2.09 -25.27 15.93
CA ALA A 236 2.77 -24.80 17.13
C ALA A 236 4.04 -23.98 16.81
N TRP A 237 4.41 -23.05 17.72
CA TRP A 237 5.65 -22.29 17.64
C TRP A 237 6.91 -23.14 17.49
N ILE A 238 6.96 -24.29 18.19
CA ILE A 238 8.04 -25.25 18.10
C ILE A 238 7.51 -26.48 17.37
N SER A 239 7.53 -26.43 16.03
CA SER A 239 7.08 -27.52 15.16
C SER A 239 7.95 -27.61 13.92
N GLY A 240 7.99 -28.79 13.31
CA GLY A 240 8.70 -28.98 12.04
C GLY A 240 8.21 -28.05 10.93
N GLN A 241 6.92 -27.70 10.92
CA GLN A 241 6.34 -26.74 9.97
C GLN A 241 6.87 -25.32 10.18
N THR A 242 6.96 -24.88 11.43
CA THR A 242 7.55 -23.57 11.78
C THR A 242 9.00 -23.49 11.32
N PHE A 243 9.84 -24.50 11.64
CA PHE A 243 11.24 -24.51 11.21
C PHE A 243 11.39 -24.54 9.69
N ALA A 244 10.53 -25.30 9.01
CA ALA A 244 10.53 -25.37 7.54
C ALA A 244 10.15 -24.01 6.89
N MET A 245 9.06 -23.37 7.36
CA MET A 245 8.58 -22.11 6.80
C MET A 245 9.54 -20.95 7.10
N VAL A 246 10.01 -20.81 8.34
CA VAL A 246 10.97 -19.78 8.71
C VAL A 246 12.29 -19.99 7.99
N GLY A 247 12.80 -21.23 7.98
CA GLY A 247 14.03 -21.57 7.26
C GLY A 247 13.94 -21.30 5.76
N ALA A 248 12.84 -21.70 5.12
CA ALA A 248 12.61 -21.44 3.70
C ALA A 248 12.50 -19.94 3.39
N GLY A 249 11.72 -19.19 4.20
CA GLY A 249 11.56 -17.74 4.03
C GLY A 249 12.88 -16.99 4.16
N LEU A 250 13.65 -17.26 5.21
CA LEU A 250 14.97 -16.66 5.43
C LEU A 250 15.99 -17.06 4.35
N ALA A 251 15.99 -18.33 3.92
CA ALA A 251 16.86 -18.79 2.85
C ALA A 251 16.58 -18.07 1.53
N LEU A 252 15.31 -17.90 1.16
CA LEU A 252 14.92 -17.16 -0.05
C LEU A 252 15.35 -15.70 0.01
N LEU A 253 15.20 -15.03 1.17
CA LEU A 253 15.65 -13.66 1.36
C LEU A 253 17.18 -13.56 1.29
N ALA A 254 17.92 -14.50 1.87
CA ALA A 254 19.37 -14.56 1.77
C ALA A 254 19.84 -14.76 0.31
N ILE A 255 19.17 -15.64 -0.43
CA ILE A 255 19.44 -15.86 -1.86
C ILE A 255 19.14 -14.57 -2.65
N ALA A 256 18.05 -13.87 -2.36
CA ALA A 256 17.71 -12.60 -3.01
C ALA A 256 18.82 -11.56 -2.80
N VAL A 257 19.29 -11.36 -1.57
CA VAL A 257 20.40 -10.45 -1.25
C VAL A 257 21.67 -10.87 -1.99
N TRP A 258 21.96 -12.18 -2.04
CA TRP A 258 23.13 -12.67 -2.76
C TRP A 258 23.04 -12.46 -4.29
N VAL A 259 21.87 -12.63 -4.88
CA VAL A 259 21.63 -12.35 -6.31
C VAL A 259 21.79 -10.85 -6.60
N GLU A 260 21.23 -9.96 -5.76
CA GLU A 260 21.35 -8.51 -5.93
C GLU A 260 22.79 -7.98 -5.70
N SER A 261 23.61 -8.73 -4.95
CA SER A 261 25.00 -8.33 -4.67
C SER A 261 25.97 -8.63 -5.81
N ARG A 262 25.56 -9.37 -6.84
CA ARG A 262 26.35 -9.70 -8.04
C ARG A 262 26.02 -8.83 -9.23
#